data_81d255782735fcf4ef345a9984aa2feb
#
_entry.id   81d255782735fcf4ef345a9984aa2feb
#
_cell.length_a   1.000
_cell.length_b   1.000
_cell.length_c   1.000
_cell.angle_alpha   90.00
_cell.angle_beta   90.00
_cell.angle_gamma   90.00
#
_symmetry.space_group_name_H-M   'P 1'
#
loop_
_entity.id
_entity.type
_entity.pdbx_description
1 polymer ?
#
loop_
_entity_poly.entity_id
_entity_poly.type
_entity_poly.pdbx_seq_one_letter_code
_entity_poly.pdbx_strand_id
1 'polypeptide(L)'
;PPVPLPFAAGPPLGVTADGKTTPMSANVKVFGSVVSAESCVYDPARKLILTINRGAAQKEVPNDAWVSLHNTDGSVHTPRWIGVNRNGLVLNQPFGSAIQNGKLYITDSDGDTADGAKRISVVRMFDLKTGAPAGEVAVPDSPWFNGIAVAKDGTIYASQTGSVDGATPQRVYKVTADGKASVFIDGAPLSRPNGVAIDNDGNIVVVNMGDPGVLTFSTAGKLLKTEQSAQAGSDGVVVLANGTKLVNSVTLGGVSRIKPGKAAELIASGIPGAASACYDTAGKQLVIPMNQNNALAFVKAQ
;
A
#
# COMPACT_ATOMS: atom_id res chain seq x y z
N PRO A 1 0.31 37.11 23.83
CA PRO A 1 0.61 36.66 22.46
C PRO A 1 1.12 35.25 22.53
N PRO A 2 0.72 34.35 21.62
CA PRO A 2 1.28 33.00 21.58
C PRO A 2 2.79 33.13 21.33
N VAL A 3 3.56 32.41 22.12
CA VAL A 3 5.01 32.29 21.93
C VAL A 3 5.23 31.70 20.53
N PRO A 4 6.00 32.37 19.66
CA PRO A 4 6.30 31.79 18.35
C PRO A 4 6.93 30.42 18.56
N LEU A 5 6.39 29.40 17.89
CA LEU A 5 7.04 28.10 17.88
C LEU A 5 8.46 28.27 17.33
N PRO A 6 9.48 27.64 17.95
CA PRO A 6 10.88 27.83 17.58
C PRO A 6 11.25 27.36 16.17
N PHE A 7 10.30 26.77 15.48
CA PHE A 7 10.42 26.35 14.08
C PHE A 7 9.39 27.09 13.25
N ALA A 8 9.82 28.14 12.57
CA ALA A 8 9.02 28.70 11.50
C ALA A 8 8.80 27.60 10.47
N ALA A 9 7.54 27.24 10.27
CA ALA A 9 7.18 26.19 9.33
C ALA A 9 7.43 26.68 7.90
N GLY A 10 8.62 26.43 7.39
CA GLY A 10 8.81 26.27 5.96
C GLY A 10 8.13 24.98 5.47
N PRO A 11 7.98 24.75 4.16
CA PRO A 11 7.51 23.48 3.66
C PRO A 11 8.39 22.35 4.21
N PRO A 12 7.82 21.21 4.65
CA PRO A 12 8.60 20.12 5.16
C PRO A 12 9.60 19.65 4.10
N LEU A 13 10.82 19.33 4.54
CA LEU A 13 11.86 18.80 3.67
C LEU A 13 11.70 17.29 3.52
N GLY A 14 11.68 16.83 2.27
CA GLY A 14 11.77 15.42 1.93
C GLY A 14 13.18 15.03 1.53
N VAL A 15 13.58 13.79 1.82
CA VAL A 15 14.81 13.20 1.31
C VAL A 15 14.43 12.09 0.33
N THR A 16 14.81 12.24 -0.93
CA THR A 16 14.53 11.24 -1.98
C THR A 16 15.52 10.07 -1.92
N ALA A 17 15.22 8.98 -2.61
CA ALA A 17 16.04 7.75 -2.59
C ALA A 17 17.49 7.98 -3.06
N ASP A 18 17.72 9.01 -3.88
CA ASP A 18 19.06 9.45 -4.31
C ASP A 18 19.76 10.36 -3.30
N GLY A 19 19.19 10.51 -2.11
CA GLY A 19 19.76 11.29 -0.99
C GLY A 19 19.61 12.80 -1.12
N LYS A 20 18.92 13.31 -2.15
CA LYS A 20 18.68 14.74 -2.28
C LYS A 20 17.57 15.21 -1.33
N THR A 21 17.81 16.34 -0.70
CA THR A 21 16.82 17.02 0.12
C THR A 21 16.09 18.07 -0.71
N THR A 22 14.78 17.91 -0.82
CA THR A 22 13.92 18.88 -1.54
C THR A 22 12.73 19.28 -0.68
N PRO A 23 12.22 20.53 -0.82
CA PRO A 23 10.97 20.90 -0.20
C PRO A 23 9.83 20.03 -0.74
N MET A 24 8.94 19.58 0.14
CA MET A 24 7.69 18.94 -0.29
C MET A 24 6.78 19.97 -0.93
N SER A 25 5.89 19.54 -1.82
CA SER A 25 4.87 20.40 -2.42
C SER A 25 3.99 21.03 -1.34
N ALA A 26 3.53 22.27 -1.57
CA ALA A 26 2.73 23.03 -0.60
C ALA A 26 1.40 22.37 -0.20
N ASN A 27 0.90 21.45 -1.03
CA ASN A 27 -0.31 20.66 -0.77
C ASN A 27 -0.07 19.40 0.06
N VAL A 28 1.17 19.15 0.52
CA VAL A 28 1.53 18.01 1.37
C VAL A 28 1.53 18.43 2.84
N LYS A 29 0.84 17.65 3.67
CA LYS A 29 0.92 17.72 5.14
C LYS A 29 1.45 16.40 5.66
N VAL A 30 2.25 16.45 6.73
CA VAL A 30 2.90 15.26 7.31
C VAL A 30 2.52 15.12 8.77
N PHE A 31 2.16 13.90 9.18
CA PHE A 31 1.82 13.55 10.56
C PHE A 31 2.64 12.33 10.99
N GLY A 32 3.07 12.29 12.24
CA GLY A 32 3.78 11.15 12.82
C GLY A 32 2.85 10.07 13.35
N SER A 33 3.32 9.35 14.38
CA SER A 33 2.56 8.31 15.13
C SER A 33 2.48 6.94 14.48
N VAL A 34 3.32 6.66 13.49
CA VAL A 34 3.44 5.35 12.84
C VAL A 34 4.88 4.89 12.87
N VAL A 35 5.12 3.59 12.70
CA VAL A 35 6.47 3.01 12.64
C VAL A 35 6.56 2.09 11.44
N SER A 36 7.45 2.44 10.50
CA SER A 36 7.65 1.69 9.26
C SER A 36 6.33 1.34 8.56
N ALA A 37 5.43 2.32 8.45
CA ALA A 37 4.11 2.09 7.85
C ALA A 37 4.24 1.83 6.36
N GLU A 38 3.61 0.76 5.86
CA GLU A 38 3.78 0.27 4.50
C GLU A 38 2.53 0.49 3.63
N SER A 39 1.36 0.42 4.22
CA SER A 39 0.11 0.65 3.50
C SER A 39 -0.95 1.28 4.39
N CYS A 40 -1.98 1.79 3.75
CA CYS A 40 -3.19 2.20 4.45
C CYS A 40 -4.44 1.84 3.64
N VAL A 41 -5.57 1.81 4.34
CA VAL A 41 -6.90 1.75 3.76
C VAL A 41 -7.82 2.75 4.46
N TYR A 42 -8.81 3.25 3.74
CA TYR A 42 -9.82 4.14 4.30
C TYR A 42 -11.12 3.39 4.52
N ASP A 43 -11.63 3.43 5.74
CA ASP A 43 -12.95 2.90 6.10
C ASP A 43 -14.00 4.03 6.04
N PRO A 44 -14.83 4.09 5.00
CA PRO A 44 -15.81 5.15 4.83
C PRO A 44 -16.94 5.12 5.86
N ALA A 45 -17.24 3.94 6.43
CA ALA A 45 -18.31 3.80 7.42
C ALA A 45 -17.93 4.47 8.75
N ARG A 46 -16.68 4.30 9.20
CA ARG A 46 -16.17 4.92 10.43
C ARG A 46 -15.44 6.24 10.16
N LYS A 47 -15.15 6.58 8.90
CA LYS A 47 -14.32 7.72 8.49
C LYS A 47 -12.93 7.67 9.13
N LEU A 48 -12.33 6.48 9.16
CA LEU A 48 -11.02 6.24 9.73
C LEU A 48 -10.04 5.74 8.66
N ILE A 49 -8.80 6.12 8.82
CA ILE A 49 -7.67 5.60 8.07
C ILE A 49 -7.03 4.49 8.90
N LEU A 50 -6.94 3.30 8.34
CA LEU A 50 -6.26 2.15 8.93
C LEU A 50 -4.86 2.09 8.33
N THR A 51 -3.84 2.20 9.16
CA THR A 51 -2.44 2.22 8.75
C THR A 51 -1.74 0.97 9.22
N ILE A 52 -1.08 0.29 8.30
CA ILE A 52 -0.38 -0.96 8.56
C ILE A 52 1.07 -0.64 8.92
N ASN A 53 1.43 -0.86 10.18
CA ASN A 53 2.76 -0.61 10.72
C ASN A 53 3.56 -1.91 10.77
N ARG A 54 4.78 -1.90 10.24
CA ARG A 54 5.67 -3.05 10.22
C ARG A 54 6.51 -3.18 11.50
N GLY A 55 6.44 -2.21 12.42
CA GLY A 55 7.24 -2.21 13.64
C GLY A 55 8.74 -2.20 13.34
N ALA A 56 9.50 -3.05 14.02
CA ALA A 56 10.92 -3.26 13.76
C ALA A 56 11.18 -4.18 12.55
N ALA A 57 10.19 -4.39 11.72
CA ALA A 57 10.12 -5.38 10.63
C ALA A 57 11.26 -5.35 9.62
N GLN A 58 12.03 -4.29 9.57
CA GLN A 58 13.30 -4.27 8.83
C GLN A 58 14.28 -5.35 9.30
N LYS A 59 14.02 -5.98 10.45
CA LYS A 59 14.86 -6.99 11.10
C LYS A 59 14.07 -8.26 11.48
N GLU A 60 12.89 -8.45 10.91
CA GLU A 60 12.18 -9.72 11.03
C GLU A 60 11.92 -10.15 12.49
N VAL A 61 11.45 -9.20 13.29
CA VAL A 61 10.92 -9.54 14.62
C VAL A 61 9.53 -10.12 14.43
N PRO A 62 9.33 -11.42 14.71
CA PRO A 62 8.03 -12.04 14.53
C PRO A 62 6.96 -11.34 15.36
N ASN A 63 5.80 -11.12 14.75
CA ASN A 63 4.62 -10.61 15.43
C ASN A 63 4.80 -9.23 16.11
N ASP A 64 5.63 -8.36 15.51
CA ASP A 64 5.89 -7.00 16.00
C ASP A 64 5.08 -5.92 15.26
N ALA A 65 4.32 -6.31 14.24
CA ALA A 65 3.52 -5.39 13.45
C ALA A 65 2.13 -5.14 14.04
N TRP A 66 1.50 -4.03 13.63
CA TRP A 66 0.18 -3.66 14.11
C TRP A 66 -0.58 -2.77 13.13
N VAL A 67 -1.88 -2.64 13.32
CA VAL A 67 -2.74 -1.67 12.65
C VAL A 67 -3.07 -0.51 13.59
N SER A 68 -2.83 0.73 13.14
CA SER A 68 -3.27 1.96 13.80
C SER A 68 -4.53 2.50 13.13
N LEU A 69 -5.35 3.21 13.89
CA LEU A 69 -6.47 3.99 13.37
C LEU A 69 -6.17 5.47 13.50
N HIS A 70 -6.41 6.22 12.41
CA HIS A 70 -6.23 7.67 12.38
C HIS A 70 -7.52 8.34 11.90
N ASN A 71 -7.76 9.55 12.42
CA ASN A 71 -8.80 10.42 11.90
C ASN A 71 -8.36 11.03 10.55
N THR A 72 -9.31 11.57 9.80
CA THR A 72 -9.05 12.20 8.50
C THR A 72 -8.27 13.53 8.59
N ASP A 73 -8.12 14.08 9.77
CA ASP A 73 -7.26 15.24 10.05
C ASP A 73 -5.80 14.87 10.36
N GLY A 74 -5.49 13.55 10.40
CA GLY A 74 -4.16 13.02 10.70
C GLY A 74 -3.92 12.71 12.19
N SER A 75 -4.82 13.10 13.09
CA SER A 75 -4.71 12.77 14.50
C SER A 75 -4.90 11.28 14.74
N VAL A 76 -4.28 10.77 15.81
CA VAL A 76 -4.38 9.36 16.20
C VAL A 76 -5.73 9.09 16.86
N HIS A 77 -6.48 8.13 16.32
CA HIS A 77 -7.71 7.62 16.97
C HIS A 77 -7.38 6.45 17.90
N THR A 78 -6.71 5.41 17.40
CA THR A 78 -6.30 4.24 18.17
C THR A 78 -4.89 3.83 17.74
N PRO A 79 -3.88 3.98 18.60
CA PRO A 79 -2.49 3.79 18.18
C PRO A 79 -2.13 2.33 17.84
N ARG A 80 -2.77 1.36 18.49
CA ARG A 80 -2.58 -0.08 18.23
C ARG A 80 -3.92 -0.80 18.37
N TRP A 81 -4.58 -1.02 17.24
CA TRP A 81 -5.89 -1.64 17.19
C TRP A 81 -5.82 -3.15 16.99
N ILE A 82 -5.01 -3.63 16.03
CA ILE A 82 -4.78 -5.05 15.74
C ILE A 82 -3.27 -5.30 15.84
N GLY A 83 -2.87 -6.48 16.32
CA GLY A 83 -1.48 -6.94 16.30
C GLY A 83 -0.73 -6.71 17.61
N VAL A 84 0.63 -6.73 17.54
CA VAL A 84 1.55 -6.68 18.68
C VAL A 84 1.33 -7.84 19.64
N ASN A 85 1.16 -9.04 19.10
CA ASN A 85 0.93 -10.29 19.84
C ASN A 85 -0.16 -10.20 20.93
N ARG A 86 -1.17 -9.38 20.68
CA ARG A 86 -2.28 -9.18 21.60
C ARG A 86 -3.43 -10.08 21.23
N ASN A 87 -3.97 -10.85 22.21
CA ASN A 87 -5.10 -11.77 22.02
C ASN A 87 -4.86 -12.82 20.91
N GLY A 88 -3.63 -13.30 20.72
CA GLY A 88 -3.31 -14.27 19.69
C GLY A 88 -3.33 -13.72 18.26
N LEU A 89 -3.40 -12.40 18.09
CA LEU A 89 -3.31 -11.76 16.77
C LEU A 89 -1.88 -11.84 16.24
N VAL A 90 -1.73 -12.29 15.00
CA VAL A 90 -0.44 -12.44 14.34
C VAL A 90 -0.35 -11.45 13.18
N LEU A 91 0.70 -10.61 13.22
CA LEU A 91 1.17 -9.79 12.10
C LEU A 91 2.69 -9.74 12.15
N ASN A 92 3.34 -10.35 11.16
CA ASN A 92 4.81 -10.50 11.12
C ASN A 92 5.47 -9.40 10.30
N GLN A 93 5.31 -9.47 8.98
CA GLN A 93 5.91 -8.53 8.02
C GLN A 93 4.85 -8.07 6.99
N PRO A 94 3.83 -7.33 7.43
CA PRO A 94 2.76 -6.93 6.54
C PRO A 94 3.24 -5.90 5.51
N PHE A 95 2.65 -5.98 4.31
CA PHE A 95 2.86 -5.03 3.22
C PHE A 95 1.54 -4.37 2.82
N GLY A 96 0.86 -4.90 1.82
CA GLY A 96 -0.36 -4.31 1.27
C GLY A 96 -1.60 -4.58 2.12
N SER A 97 -2.60 -3.74 1.94
CA SER A 97 -3.88 -3.88 2.62
C SER A 97 -5.06 -3.49 1.73
N ALA A 98 -6.21 -4.11 1.97
CA ALA A 98 -7.47 -3.83 1.27
C ALA A 98 -8.66 -4.01 2.22
N ILE A 99 -9.76 -3.33 1.92
CA ILE A 99 -11.05 -3.52 2.59
C ILE A 99 -12.06 -4.04 1.57
N GLN A 100 -12.75 -5.13 1.90
CA GLN A 100 -13.88 -5.62 1.13
C GLN A 100 -14.81 -6.47 2.00
N ASN A 101 -16.11 -6.41 1.77
CA ASN A 101 -17.12 -7.25 2.43
C ASN A 101 -17.02 -7.28 3.97
N GLY A 102 -16.76 -6.11 4.59
CA GLY A 102 -16.65 -5.98 6.05
C GLY A 102 -15.38 -6.59 6.65
N LYS A 103 -14.38 -6.90 5.84
CA LYS A 103 -13.08 -7.42 6.27
C LYS A 103 -11.94 -6.51 5.87
N LEU A 104 -10.92 -6.46 6.71
CA LEU A 104 -9.60 -5.95 6.39
C LEU A 104 -8.72 -7.14 5.97
N TYR A 105 -8.12 -7.03 4.79
CA TYR A 105 -7.17 -7.99 4.24
C TYR A 105 -5.78 -7.39 4.30
N ILE A 106 -4.80 -8.16 4.76
CA ILE A 106 -3.40 -7.74 4.88
C ILE A 106 -2.51 -8.83 4.28
N THR A 107 -1.63 -8.46 3.36
CA THR A 107 -0.54 -9.34 2.94
C THR A 107 0.51 -9.39 4.04
N ASP A 108 0.87 -10.60 4.46
CA ASP A 108 1.84 -10.87 5.50
C ASP A 108 2.69 -12.08 5.08
N SER A 109 3.60 -12.52 5.92
CA SER A 109 4.38 -13.73 5.69
C SER A 109 4.66 -14.48 6.98
N ASP A 110 4.81 -15.79 6.84
CA ASP A 110 5.29 -16.69 7.88
C ASP A 110 6.64 -17.30 7.46
N GLY A 111 7.41 -17.80 8.42
CA GLY A 111 8.76 -18.30 8.18
C GLY A 111 9.81 -17.19 8.07
N ASP A 112 10.98 -17.54 7.56
CA ASP A 112 12.13 -16.64 7.42
C ASP A 112 12.61 -16.04 8.77
N THR A 113 12.51 -16.87 9.79
CA THR A 113 12.99 -16.55 11.12
C THR A 113 14.40 -17.09 11.33
N ALA A 114 15.02 -16.81 12.47
CA ALA A 114 16.37 -17.27 12.80
C ALA A 114 16.57 -18.81 12.73
N ASP A 115 15.49 -19.58 12.68
CA ASP A 115 15.52 -21.03 12.53
C ASP A 115 15.58 -21.51 11.07
N GLY A 116 15.54 -20.59 10.10
CA GLY A 116 15.66 -20.89 8.67
C GLY A 116 14.43 -21.52 8.02
N ALA A 117 13.26 -21.40 8.63
CA ALA A 117 12.02 -21.84 8.00
C ALA A 117 11.77 -21.10 6.67
N LYS A 118 11.32 -21.82 5.64
CA LYS A 118 10.99 -21.22 4.35
C LYS A 118 9.92 -20.16 4.52
N ARG A 119 10.19 -18.94 4.03
CA ARG A 119 9.22 -17.87 4.01
C ARG A 119 8.08 -18.17 3.03
N ILE A 120 6.86 -17.93 3.46
CA ILE A 120 5.64 -18.09 2.67
C ILE A 120 4.75 -16.85 2.82
N SER A 121 4.03 -16.51 1.76
CA SER A 121 2.99 -15.49 1.81
C SER A 121 1.77 -15.97 2.58
N VAL A 122 1.20 -15.10 3.37
CA VAL A 122 -0.10 -15.30 4.04
C VAL A 122 -0.95 -14.05 3.82
N VAL A 123 -2.20 -14.22 3.41
CA VAL A 123 -3.19 -13.13 3.47
C VAL A 123 -3.98 -13.31 4.75
N ARG A 124 -3.82 -12.38 5.70
CA ARG A 124 -4.57 -12.38 6.95
C ARG A 124 -5.80 -11.51 6.83
N MET A 125 -6.90 -12.00 7.37
CA MET A 125 -8.19 -11.30 7.35
C MET A 125 -8.63 -11.00 8.77
N PHE A 126 -9.16 -9.79 8.94
CA PHE A 126 -9.72 -9.31 10.21
C PHE A 126 -11.12 -8.74 9.98
N ASP A 127 -12.00 -8.93 10.93
CA ASP A 127 -13.29 -8.25 10.94
C ASP A 127 -13.07 -6.74 11.02
N LEU A 128 -13.61 -6.00 10.07
CA LEU A 128 -13.35 -4.56 9.95
C LEU A 128 -13.91 -3.75 11.10
N LYS A 129 -14.96 -4.23 11.77
CA LYS A 129 -15.61 -3.52 12.89
C LYS A 129 -14.91 -3.77 14.21
N THR A 130 -14.50 -5.01 14.46
CA THR A 130 -14.00 -5.45 15.77
C THR A 130 -12.48 -5.65 15.82
N GLY A 131 -11.83 -5.83 14.67
CA GLY A 131 -10.42 -6.22 14.58
C GLY A 131 -10.15 -7.69 14.92
N ALA A 132 -11.19 -8.49 15.13
CA ALA A 132 -11.03 -9.92 15.40
C ALA A 132 -10.52 -10.68 14.17
N PRO A 133 -9.71 -11.75 14.34
CA PRO A 133 -9.33 -12.61 13.24
C PRO A 133 -10.55 -13.16 12.50
N ALA A 134 -10.52 -13.11 11.17
CA ALA A 134 -11.62 -13.53 10.30
C ALA A 134 -11.18 -14.53 9.22
N GLY A 135 -10.02 -15.16 9.43
CA GLY A 135 -9.42 -16.17 8.56
C GLY A 135 -8.07 -15.78 7.98
N GLU A 136 -7.43 -16.72 7.35
CA GLU A 136 -6.17 -16.52 6.62
C GLU A 136 -6.05 -17.48 5.45
N VAL A 137 -5.23 -17.13 4.46
CA VAL A 137 -4.89 -18.00 3.34
C VAL A 137 -3.38 -17.97 3.15
N ALA A 138 -2.74 -19.13 3.32
CA ALA A 138 -1.33 -19.31 3.02
C ALA A 138 -1.11 -19.62 1.53
N VAL A 139 -0.06 -19.05 0.95
CA VAL A 139 0.37 -19.28 -0.44
C VAL A 139 1.84 -19.69 -0.45
N PRO A 140 2.13 -21.00 -0.25
CA PRO A 140 3.51 -21.49 -0.08
C PRO A 140 4.43 -21.30 -1.29
N ASP A 141 3.86 -21.12 -2.48
CA ASP A 141 4.60 -20.89 -3.71
C ASP A 141 5.09 -19.45 -3.90
N SER A 142 4.69 -18.55 -3.01
CA SER A 142 5.16 -17.18 -2.97
C SER A 142 5.87 -16.91 -1.64
N PRO A 143 7.08 -16.33 -1.63
CA PRO A 143 7.77 -16.00 -0.38
C PRO A 143 7.17 -14.77 0.32
N TRP A 144 6.64 -13.79 -0.44
CA TRP A 144 5.91 -12.63 0.09
C TRP A 144 5.03 -12.01 -1.00
N PHE A 145 3.89 -11.51 -0.59
CA PHE A 145 3.09 -10.59 -1.40
C PHE A 145 3.39 -9.14 -1.01
N ASN A 146 3.19 -8.23 -1.96
CA ASN A 146 3.27 -6.79 -1.75
C ASN A 146 1.86 -6.17 -1.81
N GLY A 147 1.46 -5.53 -2.91
CA GLY A 147 0.15 -4.94 -3.07
C GLY A 147 -0.98 -5.99 -3.12
N ILE A 148 -2.18 -5.57 -2.72
CA ILE A 148 -3.37 -6.43 -2.69
C ILE A 148 -4.61 -5.64 -3.08
N ALA A 149 -5.50 -6.27 -3.83
CA ALA A 149 -6.86 -5.81 -4.05
C ALA A 149 -7.84 -6.98 -3.94
N VAL A 150 -9.05 -6.71 -3.47
CA VAL A 150 -10.08 -7.74 -3.27
C VAL A 150 -11.34 -7.35 -4.03
N ALA A 151 -11.79 -8.22 -4.91
CA ALA A 151 -13.01 -8.04 -5.69
C ALA A 151 -14.28 -8.27 -4.84
N LYS A 152 -15.42 -7.79 -5.34
CA LYS A 152 -16.71 -7.92 -4.64
C LYS A 152 -17.12 -9.37 -4.37
N ASP A 153 -16.70 -10.29 -5.21
CA ASP A 153 -16.92 -11.75 -5.04
C ASP A 153 -15.96 -12.41 -4.04
N GLY A 154 -15.03 -11.65 -3.44
CA GLY A 154 -14.03 -12.13 -2.51
C GLY A 154 -12.74 -12.62 -3.16
N THR A 155 -12.62 -12.56 -4.49
CA THR A 155 -11.37 -12.90 -5.19
C THR A 155 -10.28 -11.89 -4.83
N ILE A 156 -9.13 -12.38 -4.43
CA ILE A 156 -7.95 -11.58 -4.07
C ILE A 156 -6.97 -11.57 -5.25
N TYR A 157 -6.42 -10.40 -5.55
CA TYR A 157 -5.28 -10.23 -6.45
C TYR A 157 -4.13 -9.64 -5.66
N ALA A 158 -2.97 -10.31 -5.67
CA ALA A 158 -1.80 -9.89 -4.91
C ALA A 158 -0.54 -9.92 -5.77
N SER A 159 0.26 -8.87 -5.71
CA SER A 159 1.52 -8.79 -6.43
C SER A 159 2.66 -9.45 -5.65
N GLN A 160 3.52 -10.14 -6.37
CA GLN A 160 4.84 -10.58 -5.95
C GLN A 160 5.86 -9.77 -6.74
N THR A 161 6.51 -8.82 -6.09
CA THR A 161 7.43 -7.88 -6.74
C THR A 161 8.62 -8.59 -7.38
N GLY A 162 8.99 -9.75 -6.86
CA GLY A 162 10.13 -10.51 -7.32
C GLY A 162 11.46 -9.91 -6.87
N SER A 163 12.55 -10.61 -7.16
CA SER A 163 13.91 -10.16 -6.89
C SER A 163 14.56 -9.58 -8.13
N VAL A 164 15.58 -8.70 -7.94
CA VAL A 164 16.33 -8.07 -9.02
C VAL A 164 17.14 -9.10 -9.81
N ASP A 165 17.65 -10.13 -9.15
CA ASP A 165 18.41 -11.21 -9.75
C ASP A 165 17.55 -12.27 -10.46
N GLY A 166 16.21 -12.13 -10.37
CA GLY A 166 15.25 -13.07 -10.96
C GLY A 166 15.07 -14.38 -10.19
N ALA A 167 15.72 -14.57 -9.03
CA ALA A 167 15.57 -15.77 -8.22
C ALA A 167 14.13 -15.94 -7.70
N THR A 168 13.47 -14.82 -7.40
CA THR A 168 12.03 -14.78 -7.14
C THR A 168 11.33 -14.15 -8.35
N PRO A 169 10.40 -14.84 -9.02
CA PRO A 169 9.74 -14.33 -10.22
C PRO A 169 8.83 -13.14 -9.92
N GLN A 170 8.59 -12.32 -10.93
CA GLN A 170 7.66 -11.19 -10.88
C GLN A 170 6.28 -11.68 -11.31
N ARG A 171 5.31 -11.63 -10.39
CA ARG A 171 3.98 -12.23 -10.60
C ARG A 171 2.86 -11.40 -10.00
N VAL A 172 1.66 -11.62 -10.50
CA VAL A 172 0.43 -11.36 -9.78
C VAL A 172 -0.27 -12.69 -9.54
N TYR A 173 -0.68 -12.92 -8.31
CA TYR A 173 -1.46 -14.10 -7.93
C TYR A 173 -2.94 -13.76 -7.85
N LYS A 174 -3.77 -14.75 -8.13
CA LYS A 174 -5.21 -14.76 -7.91
C LYS A 174 -5.51 -15.81 -6.85
N VAL A 175 -6.23 -15.42 -5.80
CA VAL A 175 -6.73 -16.32 -4.77
C VAL A 175 -8.25 -16.23 -4.78
N THR A 176 -8.92 -17.33 -5.07
CA THR A 176 -10.38 -17.38 -5.09
C THR A 176 -10.96 -17.36 -3.68
N ALA A 177 -12.25 -17.05 -3.54
CA ALA A 177 -12.91 -16.93 -2.23
C ALA A 177 -12.86 -18.23 -1.41
N ASP A 178 -12.70 -19.40 -2.05
CA ASP A 178 -12.48 -20.71 -1.41
C ASP A 178 -11.01 -20.98 -1.04
N GLY A 179 -10.12 -19.98 -1.19
CA GLY A 179 -8.73 -20.05 -0.78
C GLY A 179 -7.76 -20.68 -1.79
N LYS A 180 -8.19 -20.97 -3.01
CA LYS A 180 -7.30 -21.54 -4.04
C LYS A 180 -6.46 -20.46 -4.68
N ALA A 181 -5.14 -20.56 -4.53
CA ALA A 181 -4.17 -19.67 -5.15
C ALA A 181 -3.72 -20.20 -6.52
N SER A 182 -3.52 -19.29 -7.46
CA SER A 182 -2.94 -19.56 -8.78
C SER A 182 -2.19 -18.32 -9.27
N VAL A 183 -1.23 -18.52 -10.17
CA VAL A 183 -0.57 -17.43 -10.86
C VAL A 183 -1.56 -16.81 -11.86
N PHE A 184 -1.78 -15.51 -11.75
CA PHE A 184 -2.67 -14.76 -12.62
C PHE A 184 -1.92 -14.12 -13.80
N ILE A 185 -0.77 -13.46 -13.52
CA ILE A 185 0.15 -12.92 -14.52
C ILE A 185 1.57 -13.38 -14.14
N ASP A 186 2.35 -13.82 -15.10
CA ASP A 186 3.74 -14.27 -14.92
C ASP A 186 4.68 -13.50 -15.86
N GLY A 187 5.69 -12.84 -15.29
CA GLY A 187 6.69 -12.10 -16.06
C GLY A 187 6.14 -10.89 -16.83
N ALA A 188 6.71 -10.60 -17.99
CA ALA A 188 6.33 -9.44 -18.79
C ALA A 188 4.82 -9.40 -19.13
N PRO A 189 4.18 -8.21 -19.07
CA PRO A 189 4.76 -6.87 -18.97
C PRO A 189 5.00 -6.36 -17.54
N LEU A 190 4.99 -7.23 -16.53
CA LEU A 190 5.31 -6.85 -15.16
C LEU A 190 6.79 -6.45 -15.07
N SER A 191 7.08 -5.36 -14.36
CA SER A 191 8.40 -4.86 -14.06
C SER A 191 8.45 -4.47 -12.59
N ARG A 192 8.77 -5.44 -11.73
CA ARG A 192 8.70 -5.32 -10.28
C ARG A 192 7.30 -4.84 -9.83
N PRO A 193 6.23 -5.61 -10.08
CA PRO A 193 4.87 -5.22 -9.74
C PRO A 193 4.73 -4.92 -8.25
N ASN A 194 4.03 -3.84 -7.90
CA ASN A 194 3.81 -3.43 -6.53
C ASN A 194 2.32 -3.20 -6.27
N GLY A 195 1.81 -1.98 -6.27
CA GLY A 195 0.42 -1.67 -5.99
C GLY A 195 -0.56 -2.38 -6.93
N VAL A 196 -1.65 -2.89 -6.36
CA VAL A 196 -2.75 -3.51 -7.08
C VAL A 196 -4.06 -2.82 -6.69
N ALA A 197 -4.89 -2.51 -7.67
CA ALA A 197 -6.24 -2.00 -7.45
C ALA A 197 -7.24 -2.66 -8.41
N ILE A 198 -8.52 -2.50 -8.15
CA ILE A 198 -9.59 -2.90 -9.07
C ILE A 198 -10.26 -1.63 -9.58
N ASP A 199 -10.40 -1.51 -10.90
CA ASP A 199 -11.08 -0.36 -11.52
C ASP A 199 -12.59 -0.48 -11.43
N ASN A 200 -13.29 0.56 -11.92
CA ASN A 200 -14.76 0.62 -11.87
C ASN A 200 -15.45 -0.43 -12.73
N ASP A 201 -14.74 -1.01 -13.70
CA ASP A 201 -15.23 -2.07 -14.59
C ASP A 201 -14.87 -3.48 -14.06
N GLY A 202 -14.18 -3.55 -12.92
CA GLY A 202 -13.73 -4.79 -12.30
C GLY A 202 -12.41 -5.33 -12.86
N ASN A 203 -11.69 -4.56 -13.67
CA ASN A 203 -10.38 -4.95 -14.18
C ASN A 203 -9.30 -4.72 -13.12
N ILE A 204 -8.21 -5.43 -13.25
CA ILE A 204 -7.09 -5.41 -12.31
C ILE A 204 -6.03 -4.41 -12.80
N VAL A 205 -5.80 -3.38 -12.01
CA VAL A 205 -4.76 -2.37 -12.24
C VAL A 205 -3.53 -2.72 -11.42
N VAL A 206 -2.38 -2.80 -12.08
CA VAL A 206 -1.08 -3.10 -11.44
C VAL A 206 -0.09 -2.00 -11.81
N VAL A 207 0.63 -1.48 -10.82
CA VAL A 207 1.72 -0.53 -11.07
C VAL A 207 3.06 -1.20 -10.92
N ASN A 208 3.98 -0.81 -11.78
CA ASN A 208 5.34 -1.29 -11.79
C ASN A 208 6.28 -0.37 -10.99
N MET A 209 7.10 -0.96 -10.13
CA MET A 209 8.18 -0.22 -9.47
C MET A 209 9.43 -0.12 -10.37
N GLY A 210 9.62 -1.08 -11.27
CA GLY A 210 10.79 -1.13 -12.17
C GLY A 210 10.72 -0.19 -13.36
N ASP A 211 9.52 0.26 -13.73
CA ASP A 211 9.29 1.22 -14.81
C ASP A 211 8.05 2.08 -14.47
N PRO A 212 7.70 3.12 -15.24
CA PRO A 212 6.51 3.94 -14.97
C PRO A 212 5.18 3.29 -15.39
N GLY A 213 5.16 2.02 -15.77
CA GLY A 213 3.99 1.32 -16.28
C GLY A 213 2.84 1.21 -15.28
N VAL A 214 1.63 1.55 -15.75
CA VAL A 214 0.35 1.34 -15.08
C VAL A 214 -0.48 0.44 -15.98
N LEU A 215 -0.56 -0.82 -15.60
CA LEU A 215 -1.09 -1.91 -16.41
C LEU A 215 -2.53 -2.21 -16.00
N THR A 216 -3.43 -2.38 -16.94
CA THR A 216 -4.81 -2.82 -16.66
C THR A 216 -5.05 -4.15 -17.34
N PHE A 217 -5.43 -5.16 -16.56
CA PHE A 217 -5.74 -6.50 -17.03
C PHE A 217 -7.23 -6.81 -16.83
N SER A 218 -7.81 -7.58 -17.75
CA SER A 218 -9.14 -8.17 -17.51
C SER A 218 -9.05 -9.24 -16.41
N THR A 219 -10.19 -9.66 -15.87
CA THR A 219 -10.29 -10.78 -14.90
C THR A 219 -9.80 -12.13 -15.45
N ALA A 220 -9.62 -12.24 -16.77
CA ALA A 220 -9.03 -13.39 -17.47
C ALA A 220 -7.50 -13.26 -17.67
N GLY A 221 -6.86 -12.19 -17.18
CA GLY A 221 -5.42 -11.96 -17.30
C GLY A 221 -4.99 -11.34 -18.64
N LYS A 222 -5.93 -10.91 -19.50
CA LYS A 222 -5.55 -10.24 -20.74
C LYS A 222 -5.19 -8.79 -20.46
N LEU A 223 -4.03 -8.33 -20.94
CA LEU A 223 -3.65 -6.92 -20.90
C LEU A 223 -4.62 -6.12 -21.80
N LEU A 224 -5.31 -5.16 -21.19
CA LEU A 224 -6.27 -4.28 -21.86
C LEU A 224 -5.66 -2.91 -22.16
N LYS A 225 -4.82 -2.38 -21.26
CA LYS A 225 -4.29 -1.03 -21.37
C LYS A 225 -2.95 -0.92 -20.65
N THR A 226 -2.08 -0.10 -21.21
CA THR A 226 -0.86 0.39 -20.58
C THR A 226 -0.89 1.90 -20.56
N GLU A 227 -0.82 2.49 -19.36
CA GLU A 227 -0.63 3.91 -19.11
C GLU A 227 0.72 4.11 -18.45
N GLN A 228 1.16 5.37 -18.34
CA GLN A 228 2.43 5.71 -17.69
C GLN A 228 2.16 6.67 -16.53
N SER A 229 2.80 6.43 -15.38
CA SER A 229 2.91 7.43 -14.33
C SER A 229 3.91 8.52 -14.73
N ALA A 230 3.84 9.69 -14.10
CA ALA A 230 4.78 10.78 -14.36
C ALA A 230 6.19 10.50 -13.82
N GLN A 231 6.31 9.52 -12.91
CA GLN A 231 7.58 9.09 -12.32
C GLN A 231 7.62 7.56 -12.23
N ALA A 232 8.79 6.97 -12.44
CA ALA A 232 9.02 5.55 -12.17
C ALA A 232 9.09 5.27 -10.65
N GLY A 233 9.18 4.00 -10.27
CA GLY A 233 9.25 3.60 -8.87
C GLY A 233 7.90 3.60 -8.18
N SER A 234 6.84 3.27 -8.90
CA SER A 234 5.47 3.26 -8.38
C SER A 234 5.30 2.21 -7.28
N ASP A 235 4.65 2.60 -6.18
CA ASP A 235 4.33 1.72 -5.06
C ASP A 235 2.81 1.52 -4.94
N GLY A 236 2.06 2.56 -4.65
CA GLY A 236 0.62 2.51 -4.49
C GLY A 236 -0.16 2.99 -5.72
N VAL A 237 -1.36 2.46 -5.89
CA VAL A 237 -2.34 2.93 -6.87
C VAL A 237 -3.74 2.97 -6.27
N VAL A 238 -4.43 4.07 -6.50
CA VAL A 238 -5.84 4.23 -6.15
C VAL A 238 -6.63 4.59 -7.41
N VAL A 239 -7.76 3.94 -7.62
CA VAL A 239 -8.70 4.27 -8.70
C VAL A 239 -9.91 4.99 -8.10
N LEU A 240 -10.15 6.22 -8.54
CA LEU A 240 -11.28 7.03 -8.10
C LEU A 240 -12.56 6.68 -8.87
N ALA A 241 -13.72 7.05 -8.32
CA ALA A 241 -15.03 6.77 -8.94
C ALA A 241 -15.19 7.33 -10.37
N ASN A 242 -14.47 8.38 -10.72
CA ASN A 242 -14.44 8.95 -12.06
C ASN A 242 -13.40 8.30 -13.00
N GLY A 243 -12.76 7.21 -12.59
CA GLY A 243 -11.74 6.48 -13.34
C GLY A 243 -10.35 7.10 -13.29
N THR A 244 -10.17 8.23 -12.59
CA THR A 244 -8.84 8.82 -12.37
C THR A 244 -8.00 7.89 -11.50
N LYS A 245 -6.76 7.64 -11.89
CA LYS A 245 -5.78 6.91 -11.09
C LYS A 245 -4.84 7.89 -10.40
N LEU A 246 -4.59 7.65 -9.11
CA LEU A 246 -3.54 8.30 -8.33
C LEU A 246 -2.46 7.27 -8.06
N VAL A 247 -1.24 7.56 -8.46
CA VAL A 247 -0.10 6.65 -8.36
C VAL A 247 1.03 7.37 -7.65
N ASN A 248 1.52 6.83 -6.55
CA ASN A 248 2.67 7.40 -5.84
C ASN A 248 3.94 6.60 -6.08
N SER A 249 5.06 7.29 -6.11
CA SER A 249 6.40 6.73 -6.31
C SER A 249 7.16 6.66 -4.99
N VAL A 250 7.49 5.46 -4.54
CA VAL A 250 8.35 5.26 -3.36
C VAL A 250 9.79 5.67 -3.64
N THR A 251 10.23 5.57 -4.89
CA THR A 251 11.61 5.88 -5.29
C THR A 251 11.84 7.38 -5.45
N LEU A 252 10.91 8.10 -6.09
CA LEU A 252 11.07 9.50 -6.46
C LEU A 252 10.19 10.47 -5.67
N GLY A 253 9.29 9.94 -4.82
CA GLY A 253 8.52 10.72 -3.87
C GLY A 253 7.43 11.61 -4.47
N GLY A 254 6.96 11.29 -5.67
CA GLY A 254 5.90 12.04 -6.32
C GLY A 254 4.55 11.33 -6.31
N VAL A 255 3.50 12.08 -6.61
CA VAL A 255 2.15 11.58 -6.87
C VAL A 255 1.74 11.97 -8.27
N SER A 256 1.46 10.97 -9.09
CA SER A 256 0.96 11.11 -10.45
C SER A 256 -0.57 11.01 -10.45
N ARG A 257 -1.23 11.92 -11.16
CA ARG A 257 -2.66 11.86 -11.48
C ARG A 257 -2.84 11.50 -12.94
N ILE A 258 -3.55 10.41 -13.22
CA ILE A 258 -3.84 9.93 -14.57
C ILE A 258 -5.36 9.99 -14.77
N LYS A 259 -5.85 10.98 -15.48
CA LYS A 259 -7.26 11.08 -15.88
C LYS A 259 -7.51 10.15 -17.08
N PRO A 260 -8.71 9.59 -17.24
CA PRO A 260 -9.03 8.75 -18.39
C PRO A 260 -8.67 9.43 -19.73
N GLY A 261 -7.85 8.74 -20.54
CA GLY A 261 -7.42 9.21 -21.86
C GLY A 261 -6.45 10.40 -21.86
N LYS A 262 -5.85 10.76 -20.72
CA LYS A 262 -4.87 11.85 -20.58
C LYS A 262 -3.52 11.32 -20.16
N ALA A 263 -2.48 12.08 -20.49
CA ALA A 263 -1.15 11.85 -19.94
C ALA A 263 -1.13 12.09 -18.42
N ALA A 264 -0.20 11.45 -17.73
CA ALA A 264 -0.02 11.65 -16.29
C ALA A 264 0.46 13.08 -15.98
N GLU A 265 -0.03 13.61 -14.88
CA GLU A 265 0.35 14.89 -14.31
C GLU A 265 0.94 14.65 -12.92
N LEU A 266 2.10 15.23 -12.63
CA LEU A 266 2.70 15.21 -11.29
C LEU A 266 2.00 16.26 -10.41
N ILE A 267 1.25 15.83 -9.39
CA ILE A 267 0.45 16.72 -8.53
C ILE A 267 1.06 16.98 -7.15
N ALA A 268 2.05 16.19 -6.76
CA ALA A 268 2.83 16.37 -5.53
C ALA A 268 4.22 15.76 -5.71
N SER A 269 5.18 16.22 -4.93
CA SER A 269 6.57 15.76 -4.98
C SER A 269 7.28 15.92 -3.63
N GLY A 270 8.46 15.30 -3.51
CA GLY A 270 9.31 15.43 -2.34
C GLY A 270 8.90 14.59 -1.13
N ILE A 271 8.05 13.57 -1.31
CA ILE A 271 7.54 12.69 -0.24
C ILE A 271 8.46 11.47 -0.14
N PRO A 272 9.38 11.39 0.85
CA PRO A 272 10.30 10.28 0.95
C PRO A 272 9.60 9.00 1.40
N GLY A 273 10.02 7.86 0.84
CA GLY A 273 9.49 6.54 1.21
C GLY A 273 7.98 6.44 1.04
N ALA A 274 7.43 7.05 -0.02
CA ALA A 274 6.00 7.09 -0.30
C ALA A 274 5.49 5.68 -0.67
N ALA A 275 5.09 4.90 0.33
CA ALA A 275 4.61 3.54 0.21
C ALA A 275 3.12 3.48 -0.17
N SER A 276 2.49 2.33 -0.09
CA SER A 276 1.16 2.04 -0.67
C SER A 276 0.04 2.93 -0.10
N ALA A 277 -0.47 3.83 -0.92
CA ALA A 277 -1.41 4.87 -0.54
C ALA A 277 -2.87 4.42 -0.49
N CYS A 278 -3.69 5.14 0.27
CA CYS A 278 -5.14 5.02 0.28
C CYS A 278 -5.81 6.39 0.06
N TYR A 279 -7.08 6.39 -0.32
CA TYR A 279 -7.83 7.61 -0.56
C TYR A 279 -8.93 7.82 0.47
N ASP A 280 -8.79 8.89 1.24
CA ASP A 280 -9.82 9.40 2.14
C ASP A 280 -10.88 10.15 1.33
N THR A 281 -12.04 9.51 1.14
CA THR A 281 -13.14 10.08 0.36
C THR A 281 -13.83 11.24 1.07
N ALA A 282 -13.80 11.29 2.40
CA ALA A 282 -14.39 12.38 3.18
C ALA A 282 -13.50 13.63 3.11
N GLY A 283 -12.20 13.49 3.29
CA GLY A 283 -11.23 14.58 3.20
C GLY A 283 -10.82 14.93 1.77
N LYS A 284 -11.20 14.10 0.77
CA LYS A 284 -10.77 14.21 -0.63
C LYS A 284 -9.26 14.34 -0.77
N GLN A 285 -8.56 13.41 -0.13
CA GLN A 285 -7.11 13.44 -0.04
C GLN A 285 -6.51 12.05 -0.16
N LEU A 286 -5.33 11.97 -0.74
CA LEU A 286 -4.49 10.78 -0.73
C LEU A 286 -3.72 10.75 0.58
N VAL A 287 -3.71 9.61 1.23
CA VAL A 287 -2.90 9.36 2.44
C VAL A 287 -1.81 8.37 2.05
N ILE A 288 -0.58 8.72 2.35
CA ILE A 288 0.61 8.00 1.91
C ILE A 288 1.45 7.66 3.13
N PRO A 289 1.59 6.40 3.51
CA PRO A 289 2.57 5.97 4.50
C PRO A 289 3.99 6.26 3.99
N MET A 290 4.79 6.91 4.83
CA MET A 290 6.20 7.19 4.56
C MET A 290 7.04 6.18 5.34
N ASN A 291 7.21 4.96 4.76
CA ASN A 291 7.65 3.80 5.51
C ASN A 291 9.00 3.95 6.24
N GLN A 292 9.97 4.62 5.64
CA GLN A 292 11.30 4.84 6.26
C GLN A 292 11.33 6.08 7.17
N ASN A 293 10.30 6.89 7.15
CA ASN A 293 10.26 8.19 7.85
C ASN A 293 9.29 8.20 9.03
N ASN A 294 8.62 7.08 9.32
CA ASN A 294 7.68 6.94 10.43
C ASN A 294 6.61 8.04 10.44
N ALA A 295 6.06 8.33 9.28
CA ALA A 295 5.08 9.39 9.08
C ALA A 295 4.01 9.02 8.05
N LEU A 296 2.93 9.82 8.02
CA LEU A 296 1.89 9.80 7.01
C LEU A 296 1.89 11.15 6.28
N ALA A 297 1.94 11.13 4.95
CA ALA A 297 1.73 12.30 4.13
C ALA A 297 0.26 12.37 3.68
N PHE A 298 -0.33 13.56 3.76
CA PHE A 298 -1.68 13.85 3.31
C PHE A 298 -1.61 14.83 2.14
N VAL A 299 -2.11 14.42 0.98
CA VAL A 299 -2.03 15.18 -0.26
C VAL A 299 -3.43 15.47 -0.77
N LYS A 300 -3.79 16.75 -0.91
CA LYS A 300 -5.02 17.14 -1.59
C LYS A 300 -4.91 16.80 -3.07
N ALA A 301 -5.81 15.95 -3.57
CA ALA A 301 -5.76 15.38 -4.91
C ALA A 301 -6.89 15.93 -5.82
N GLN A 302 -7.25 17.20 -5.64
CA GLN A 302 -8.28 17.86 -6.47
C GLN A 302 -7.76 18.27 -7.84
#